data_d443eec01563756ced7f1ec410b663aa
#
_entry.id   d443eec01563756ced7f1ec410b663aa
#
_cell.length_a   1.000
_cell.length_b   1.000
_cell.length_c   1.000
_cell.angle_alpha   90.00
_cell.angle_beta   90.00
_cell.angle_gamma   90.00
#
_symmetry.space_group_name_H-M   'P 1'
#
loop_
_entity.id
_entity.type
_entity.pdbx_description
1 polymer ?
#
loop_
_entity_poly.entity_id
_entity_poly.type
_entity_poly.pdbx_seq_one_letter_code
_entity_poly.pdbx_strand_id
1 'polypeptide(L)'
;AYFAPSAEVFSDRFFWYQRPETIVFEVHAHLVAGNIGELIVGYVGLAAFVMLFSGVMIWWPGRRSFSLDRLKPSLQSRRALLRNHAALGIVAALPLFFLFGTGVMTAFPNQTKAALGATAGADAPRIEDPGVPPFPSDRPDWDAVLETVHSAFPDDQPVFLFTPPPGEDGAIYLRTRQAGEWHPNGRSEIYVDATSAALLAVRDMNTADPGLRAANAMFPLHATRGGAWWLAPIAIVSGIAGLIMLWASAFGFLSRYRKP
;
A
#
# COMPACT_ATOMS: atom_id res chain seq x y z
N ALA A 1 2.20 -9.59 20.49
CA ALA A 1 3.25 -10.62 20.44
C ALA A 1 3.18 -11.31 19.08
N TYR A 2 4.29 -11.69 18.53
CA TYR A 2 4.37 -12.54 17.35
C TYR A 2 4.66 -13.96 17.82
N PHE A 3 4.00 -14.94 17.19
CA PHE A 3 4.16 -16.34 17.51
C PHE A 3 4.74 -17.10 16.32
N ALA A 4 5.65 -18.03 16.61
CA ALA A 4 6.07 -19.03 15.63
C ALA A 4 4.94 -20.06 15.43
N PRO A 5 5.00 -20.91 14.36
CA PRO A 5 4.06 -22.02 14.18
C PRO A 5 4.00 -22.99 15.35
N SER A 6 5.08 -23.07 16.15
CA SER A 6 5.16 -23.83 17.40
C SER A 6 4.41 -23.21 18.59
N ALA A 7 3.69 -22.13 18.39
CA ALA A 7 3.07 -21.28 19.42
C ALA A 7 4.05 -20.66 20.43
N GLU A 8 5.33 -20.67 20.14
CA GLU A 8 6.34 -19.95 20.92
C GLU A 8 6.31 -18.46 20.63
N VAL A 9 6.56 -17.63 21.64
CA VAL A 9 6.63 -16.17 21.47
C VAL A 9 7.87 -15.84 20.65
N PHE A 10 7.64 -15.34 19.42
CA PHE A 10 8.72 -14.95 18.51
C PHE A 10 9.28 -13.56 18.81
N SER A 11 8.46 -12.65 19.32
CA SER A 11 8.89 -11.32 19.72
C SER A 11 8.05 -10.76 20.86
N ASP A 12 8.62 -9.85 21.62
CA ASP A 12 7.92 -9.14 22.69
C ASP A 12 6.78 -8.27 22.14
N ARG A 13 5.82 -7.95 23.01
CA ARG A 13 4.80 -6.96 22.72
C ARG A 13 5.45 -5.57 22.62
N PHE A 14 5.10 -4.81 21.62
CA PHE A 14 5.50 -3.41 21.51
C PHE A 14 4.27 -2.57 21.14
N PHE A 15 4.26 -1.33 21.60
CA PHE A 15 3.28 -0.36 21.13
C PHE A 15 3.67 0.12 19.74
N TRP A 16 2.65 0.47 18.92
CA TRP A 16 2.85 0.88 17.54
C TRP A 16 3.94 1.95 17.37
N TYR A 17 3.93 2.97 18.23
CA TYR A 17 4.89 4.08 18.17
C TYR A 17 6.24 3.83 18.88
N GLN A 18 6.52 2.63 19.33
CA GLN A 18 7.82 2.30 19.91
C GLN A 18 8.91 2.00 18.86
N ARG A 19 8.50 1.84 17.60
CA ARG A 19 9.41 1.53 16.50
C ARG A 19 9.50 2.71 15.54
N PRO A 20 10.72 3.17 15.15
CA PRO A 20 10.88 4.30 14.24
C PRO A 20 10.26 4.04 12.86
N GLU A 21 10.28 2.81 12.36
CA GLU A 21 9.66 2.44 11.09
C GLU A 21 8.14 2.63 11.10
N THR A 22 7.47 2.36 12.21
CA THR A 22 6.02 2.57 12.32
C THR A 22 5.66 4.05 12.44
N ILE A 23 6.52 4.85 13.08
CA ILE A 23 6.35 6.32 13.12
C ILE A 23 6.47 6.90 11.70
N VAL A 24 7.51 6.50 10.95
CA VAL A 24 7.70 6.95 9.56
C VAL A 24 6.53 6.53 8.68
N PHE A 25 6.05 5.29 8.84
CA PHE A 25 4.87 4.79 8.14
C PHE A 25 3.63 5.64 8.47
N GLU A 26 3.38 5.92 9.74
CA GLU A 26 2.22 6.68 10.21
C GLU A 26 2.23 8.13 9.71
N VAL A 27 3.40 8.77 9.70
CA VAL A 27 3.57 10.09 9.10
C VAL A 27 3.32 10.03 7.58
N HIS A 28 3.85 9.01 6.89
CA HIS A 28 3.71 8.88 5.45
C HIS A 28 2.29 8.56 5.02
N ALA A 29 1.62 7.63 5.69
CA ALA A 29 0.31 7.13 5.30
C ALA A 29 -0.84 7.96 5.87
N HIS A 30 -0.71 8.50 7.09
CA HIS A 30 -1.82 9.09 7.83
C HIS A 30 -1.53 10.48 8.40
N LEU A 31 -0.33 11.05 8.25
CA LEU A 31 0.10 12.31 8.89
C LEU A 31 -0.14 12.32 10.42
N VAL A 32 -0.15 11.14 11.06
CA VAL A 32 -0.52 10.95 12.48
C VAL A 32 -1.94 11.46 12.80
N ALA A 33 -2.81 11.55 11.79
CA ALA A 33 -4.18 12.08 11.90
C ALA A 33 -5.26 11.06 11.46
N GLY A 34 -4.92 9.77 11.46
CA GLY A 34 -5.84 8.68 11.12
C GLY A 34 -6.47 8.84 9.73
N ASN A 35 -7.74 8.52 9.60
CA ASN A 35 -8.46 8.53 8.31
C ASN A 35 -8.46 9.89 7.60
N ILE A 36 -8.47 11.00 8.36
CA ILE A 36 -8.39 12.35 7.78
C ILE A 36 -7.01 12.57 7.17
N GLY A 37 -5.96 12.13 7.87
CA GLY A 37 -4.60 12.21 7.37
C GLY A 37 -4.39 11.36 6.12
N GLU A 38 -4.92 10.14 6.06
CA GLU A 38 -4.90 9.27 4.88
C GLU A 38 -5.55 9.96 3.67
N LEU A 39 -6.72 10.57 3.86
CA LEU A 39 -7.41 11.32 2.82
C LEU A 39 -6.57 12.49 2.30
N ILE A 40 -5.95 13.26 3.21
CA ILE A 40 -5.05 14.37 2.84
C ILE A 40 -3.85 13.85 2.03
N VAL A 41 -3.20 12.78 2.48
CA VAL A 41 -2.06 12.16 1.76
C VAL A 41 -2.49 11.71 0.37
N GLY A 42 -3.67 11.10 0.23
CA GLY A 42 -4.23 10.69 -1.05
C GLY A 42 -4.39 11.87 -2.02
N TYR A 43 -4.98 12.97 -1.58
CA TYR A 43 -5.14 14.18 -2.43
C TYR A 43 -3.81 14.87 -2.71
N VAL A 44 -2.88 14.94 -1.76
CA VAL A 44 -1.53 15.46 -2.00
C VAL A 44 -0.80 14.59 -3.02
N GLY A 45 -0.93 13.27 -2.93
CA GLY A 45 -0.38 12.33 -3.92
C GLY A 45 -0.96 12.56 -5.32
N LEU A 46 -2.27 12.77 -5.43
CA LEU A 46 -2.93 13.10 -6.70
C LEU A 46 -2.42 14.43 -7.28
N ALA A 47 -2.30 15.46 -6.44
CA ALA A 47 -1.74 16.75 -6.86
C ALA A 47 -0.29 16.59 -7.34
N ALA A 48 0.54 15.82 -6.62
CA ALA A 48 1.91 15.55 -7.00
C ALA A 48 2.00 14.79 -8.34
N PHE A 49 1.10 13.83 -8.58
CA PHE A 49 0.99 13.11 -9.84
C PHE A 49 0.68 14.06 -11.02
N VAL A 50 -0.29 14.96 -10.85
CA VAL A 50 -0.64 15.98 -11.85
C VAL A 50 0.50 16.97 -12.08
N MET A 51 1.17 17.41 -11.00
CA MET A 51 2.34 18.30 -11.11
C MET A 51 3.50 17.64 -11.85
N LEU A 52 3.76 16.36 -11.60
CA LEU A 52 4.80 15.60 -12.30
C LEU A 52 4.48 15.51 -13.81
N PHE A 53 3.23 15.19 -14.16
CA PHE A 53 2.78 15.18 -15.55
C PHE A 53 2.98 16.54 -16.21
N SER A 54 2.53 17.60 -15.56
CA SER A 54 2.70 18.99 -16.06
C SER A 54 4.19 19.34 -16.23
N GLY A 55 5.03 18.92 -15.29
CA GLY A 55 6.49 19.14 -15.36
C GLY A 55 7.12 18.47 -16.58
N VAL A 56 6.73 17.24 -16.89
CA VAL A 56 7.17 16.52 -18.10
C VAL A 56 6.70 17.25 -19.36
N MET A 57 5.46 17.71 -19.41
CA MET A 57 4.90 18.47 -20.55
C MET A 57 5.66 19.78 -20.78
N ILE A 58 5.95 20.54 -19.73
CA ILE A 58 6.72 21.78 -19.81
C ILE A 58 8.15 21.53 -20.29
N TRP A 59 8.77 20.44 -19.84
CA TRP A 59 10.12 20.08 -20.24
C TRP A 59 10.22 19.56 -21.68
N TRP A 60 9.17 18.90 -22.21
CA TRP A 60 9.17 18.16 -23.46
C TRP A 60 9.66 18.94 -24.67
N PRO A 61 9.29 20.24 -24.89
CA PRO A 61 9.82 21.04 -25.99
C PRO A 61 11.34 21.18 -25.95
N GLY A 62 11.92 21.26 -24.74
CA GLY A 62 13.37 21.40 -24.51
C GLY A 62 14.17 20.10 -24.49
N ARG A 63 13.57 18.93 -24.74
CA ARG A 63 14.19 17.60 -24.58
C ARG A 63 15.51 17.41 -25.32
N ARG A 64 15.69 18.08 -26.48
CA ARG A 64 16.91 18.01 -27.28
C ARG A 64 18.13 18.64 -26.59
N SER A 65 17.91 19.52 -25.63
CA SER A 65 18.97 20.18 -24.86
C SER A 65 19.33 19.44 -23.58
N PHE A 66 18.79 18.23 -23.35
CA PHE A 66 19.11 17.42 -22.18
C PHE A 66 20.58 16.97 -22.21
N SER A 67 21.24 17.07 -21.06
CA SER A 67 22.61 16.60 -20.85
C SER A 67 22.74 16.02 -19.45
N LEU A 68 23.47 14.92 -19.31
CA LEU A 68 23.72 14.26 -18.02
C LEU A 68 24.53 15.15 -17.06
N ASP A 69 25.35 16.09 -17.58
CA ASP A 69 26.05 17.05 -16.74
C ASP A 69 25.11 17.94 -15.90
N ARG A 70 23.88 18.10 -16.34
CA ARG A 70 22.84 18.84 -15.59
C ARG A 70 22.31 18.09 -14.37
N LEU A 71 22.66 16.82 -14.20
CA LEU A 71 22.36 16.05 -12.98
C LEU A 71 23.30 16.42 -11.83
N LYS A 72 24.47 17.00 -12.12
CA LYS A 72 25.39 17.43 -11.08
C LYS A 72 24.78 18.57 -10.27
N PRO A 73 24.64 18.40 -8.95
CA PRO A 73 24.06 19.44 -8.10
C PRO A 73 24.84 20.75 -8.22
N SER A 74 24.13 21.84 -8.41
CA SER A 74 24.75 23.17 -8.43
C SER A 74 23.85 24.16 -7.71
N LEU A 75 24.38 24.76 -6.64
CA LEU A 75 23.71 25.78 -5.84
C LEU A 75 24.11 27.21 -6.24
N GLN A 76 24.92 27.36 -7.29
CA GLN A 76 25.55 28.63 -7.67
C GLN A 76 24.53 29.69 -8.12
N SER A 77 23.42 29.29 -8.72
CA SER A 77 22.41 30.22 -9.16
C SER A 77 21.04 29.57 -9.24
N ARG A 78 19.98 30.39 -9.18
CA ARG A 78 18.60 29.91 -9.38
C ARG A 78 18.41 29.21 -10.73
N ARG A 79 19.07 29.66 -11.78
CA ARG A 79 19.04 28.99 -13.09
C ARG A 79 19.67 27.60 -13.04
N ALA A 80 20.73 27.42 -12.26
CA ALA A 80 21.37 26.13 -12.06
C ALA A 80 20.44 25.19 -11.29
N LEU A 81 19.79 25.66 -10.21
CA LEU A 81 18.81 24.89 -9.45
C LEU A 81 17.62 24.43 -10.31
N LEU A 82 17.04 25.31 -11.11
CA LEU A 82 15.93 24.95 -12.01
C LEU A 82 16.34 23.94 -13.09
N ARG A 83 17.58 24.06 -13.62
CA ARG A 83 18.11 23.07 -14.58
C ARG A 83 18.34 21.71 -13.93
N ASN A 84 18.88 21.68 -12.71
CA ASN A 84 19.04 20.45 -11.95
C ASN A 84 17.68 19.81 -11.63
N HIS A 85 16.72 20.61 -11.16
CA HIS A 85 15.36 20.14 -10.88
C HIS A 85 14.73 19.50 -12.14
N ALA A 86 14.82 20.16 -13.29
CA ALA A 86 14.28 19.62 -14.53
C ALA A 86 15.00 18.35 -15.00
N ALA A 87 16.34 18.30 -14.87
CA ALA A 87 17.13 17.13 -15.27
C ALA A 87 16.88 15.92 -14.35
N LEU A 88 16.87 16.12 -13.03
CA LEU A 88 16.53 15.08 -12.07
C LEU A 88 15.08 14.65 -12.22
N GLY A 89 14.17 15.62 -12.42
CA GLY A 89 12.75 15.37 -12.58
C GLY A 89 12.44 14.48 -13.77
N ILE A 90 13.09 14.70 -14.92
CA ILE A 90 12.83 13.83 -16.09
C ILE A 90 13.42 12.43 -15.95
N VAL A 91 14.58 12.30 -15.31
CA VAL A 91 15.21 10.99 -15.05
C VAL A 91 14.38 10.19 -14.06
N ALA A 92 13.87 10.84 -13.02
CA ALA A 92 13.02 10.23 -12.01
C ALA A 92 11.53 10.17 -12.41
N ALA A 93 11.12 10.75 -13.53
CA ALA A 93 9.71 10.89 -13.89
C ALA A 93 8.96 9.56 -13.94
N LEU A 94 9.49 8.58 -14.66
CA LEU A 94 8.82 7.28 -14.82
C LEU A 94 8.62 6.55 -13.48
N PRO A 95 9.67 6.34 -12.66
CA PRO A 95 9.48 5.69 -11.36
C PRO A 95 8.64 6.53 -10.39
N LEU A 96 8.69 7.86 -10.43
CA LEU A 96 7.83 8.71 -9.61
C LEU A 96 6.36 8.65 -10.05
N PHE A 97 6.06 8.57 -11.36
CA PHE A 97 4.72 8.31 -11.86
C PHE A 97 4.16 7.01 -11.30
N PHE A 98 5.00 5.97 -11.33
CA PHE A 98 4.61 4.67 -10.78
C PHE A 98 4.34 4.75 -9.28
N LEU A 99 5.23 5.37 -8.50
CA LEU A 99 5.08 5.50 -7.05
C LEU A 99 3.88 6.37 -6.67
N PHE A 100 3.70 7.55 -7.26
CA PHE A 100 2.54 8.40 -6.98
C PHE A 100 1.25 7.74 -7.45
N GLY A 101 1.24 7.13 -8.64
CA GLY A 101 0.06 6.44 -9.16
C GLY A 101 -0.39 5.30 -8.25
N THR A 102 0.52 4.39 -7.90
CA THR A 102 0.21 3.27 -6.98
C THR A 102 -0.14 3.75 -5.57
N GLY A 103 0.49 4.84 -5.09
CA GLY A 103 0.18 5.47 -3.81
C GLY A 103 -1.25 6.03 -3.76
N VAL A 104 -1.66 6.76 -4.79
CA VAL A 104 -3.03 7.26 -4.92
C VAL A 104 -4.03 6.10 -4.98
N MET A 105 -3.73 5.06 -5.76
CA MET A 105 -4.58 3.88 -5.86
C MET A 105 -4.69 3.13 -4.52
N THR A 106 -3.66 3.16 -3.71
CA THR A 106 -3.67 2.57 -2.36
C THR A 106 -4.47 3.42 -1.37
N ALA A 107 -4.37 4.74 -1.45
CA ALA A 107 -5.11 5.68 -0.59
C ALA A 107 -6.62 5.73 -0.91
N PHE A 108 -7.02 5.36 -2.14
CA PHE A 108 -8.42 5.32 -2.55
C PHE A 108 -8.85 3.91 -3.00
N PRO A 109 -8.86 2.90 -2.08
CA PRO A 109 -9.02 1.50 -2.45
C PRO A 109 -10.37 1.17 -3.09
N ASN A 110 -11.46 1.79 -2.64
CA ASN A 110 -12.79 1.54 -3.21
C ASN A 110 -12.93 2.10 -4.63
N GLN A 111 -12.41 3.30 -4.87
CA GLN A 111 -12.39 3.92 -6.20
C GLN A 111 -11.48 3.13 -7.15
N THR A 112 -10.35 2.65 -6.65
CA THR A 112 -9.42 1.81 -7.40
C THR A 112 -10.06 0.49 -7.81
N LYS A 113 -10.73 -0.20 -6.87
CA LYS A 113 -11.48 -1.43 -7.17
C LYS A 113 -12.57 -1.18 -8.21
N ALA A 114 -13.35 -0.12 -8.05
CA ALA A 114 -14.40 0.23 -9.00
C ALA A 114 -13.84 0.52 -10.40
N ALA A 115 -12.78 1.31 -10.49
CA ALA A 115 -12.16 1.67 -11.77
C ALA A 115 -11.52 0.45 -12.47
N LEU A 116 -10.82 -0.40 -11.73
CA LEU A 116 -10.19 -1.61 -12.29
C LEU A 116 -11.22 -2.72 -12.53
N GLY A 117 -12.25 -2.84 -11.72
CA GLY A 117 -13.36 -3.75 -11.94
C GLY A 117 -14.14 -3.40 -13.20
N ALA A 118 -14.46 -2.13 -13.40
CA ALA A 118 -15.15 -1.65 -14.60
C ALA A 118 -14.33 -1.88 -15.90
N THR A 119 -13.02 -1.72 -15.84
CA THR A 119 -12.12 -1.95 -16.98
C THR A 119 -11.84 -3.43 -17.25
N ALA A 120 -11.86 -4.25 -16.22
CA ALA A 120 -11.63 -5.69 -16.32
C ALA A 120 -12.90 -6.51 -16.56
N GLY A 121 -14.07 -5.87 -16.59
CA GLY A 121 -15.35 -6.53 -16.87
C GLY A 121 -15.85 -7.44 -15.77
N ALA A 122 -15.45 -7.21 -14.53
CA ALA A 122 -15.77 -8.09 -13.44
C ALA A 122 -16.32 -7.37 -12.21
N ASP A 123 -17.58 -7.59 -11.95
CA ASP A 123 -18.18 -7.36 -10.65
C ASP A 123 -17.62 -8.42 -9.67
N ALA A 124 -16.59 -8.07 -8.92
CA ALA A 124 -16.13 -8.95 -7.84
C ALA A 124 -17.25 -9.06 -6.79
N PRO A 125 -17.81 -10.25 -6.57
CA PRO A 125 -18.83 -10.41 -5.56
C PRO A 125 -18.24 -9.95 -4.21
N ARG A 126 -18.89 -8.98 -3.61
CA ARG A 126 -18.62 -8.65 -2.21
C ARG A 126 -19.05 -9.88 -1.42
N ILE A 127 -18.13 -10.48 -0.67
CA ILE A 127 -18.56 -11.42 0.37
C ILE A 127 -19.17 -10.53 1.44
N GLU A 128 -20.50 -10.43 1.42
CA GLU A 128 -21.26 -9.79 2.48
C GLU A 128 -21.14 -10.70 3.71
N ASP A 129 -21.24 -10.11 4.88
CA ASP A 129 -21.28 -10.87 6.13
C ASP A 129 -22.36 -11.95 5.97
N PRO A 130 -22.04 -13.24 6.11
CA PRO A 130 -22.98 -14.34 5.82
C PRO A 130 -24.16 -14.44 6.79
N GLY A 131 -24.38 -13.44 7.65
CA GLY A 131 -25.55 -13.43 8.55
C GLY A 131 -25.52 -14.55 9.57
N VAL A 132 -24.43 -14.72 10.24
CA VAL A 132 -24.24 -15.79 11.24
C VAL A 132 -24.81 -15.44 12.59
N PRO A 133 -25.12 -16.46 13.44
CA PRO A 133 -25.53 -16.25 14.81
C PRO A 133 -24.52 -15.41 15.61
N PRO A 134 -24.97 -14.80 16.71
CA PRO A 134 -24.07 -14.07 17.62
C PRO A 134 -22.88 -14.92 18.04
N PHE A 135 -21.70 -14.28 18.06
CA PHE A 135 -20.46 -14.93 18.46
C PHE A 135 -20.61 -15.46 19.90
N PRO A 136 -20.31 -16.74 20.16
CA PRO A 136 -20.54 -17.35 21.44
C PRO A 136 -19.74 -16.70 22.55
N SER A 137 -20.32 -16.66 23.77
CA SER A 137 -19.59 -16.26 24.98
C SER A 137 -18.50 -17.26 25.38
N ASP A 138 -18.74 -18.52 25.03
CA ASP A 138 -17.82 -19.61 25.27
C ASP A 138 -16.72 -19.63 24.20
N ARG A 139 -15.58 -20.20 24.55
CA ARG A 139 -14.45 -20.28 23.64
C ARG A 139 -14.79 -21.19 22.44
N PRO A 140 -14.62 -20.74 21.19
CA PRO A 140 -14.76 -21.60 20.02
C PRO A 140 -13.84 -22.83 20.08
N ASP A 141 -14.26 -23.91 19.44
CA ASP A 141 -13.38 -25.04 19.17
C ASP A 141 -12.36 -24.65 18.07
N TRP A 142 -11.22 -24.15 18.52
CA TRP A 142 -10.18 -23.69 17.62
C TRP A 142 -9.58 -24.80 16.77
N ASP A 143 -9.56 -26.04 17.25
CA ASP A 143 -9.02 -27.16 16.49
C ASP A 143 -9.95 -27.46 15.30
N ALA A 144 -11.26 -27.48 15.52
CA ALA A 144 -12.25 -27.65 14.46
C ALA A 144 -12.25 -26.46 13.47
N VAL A 145 -12.11 -25.22 13.96
CA VAL A 145 -12.00 -24.02 13.08
C VAL A 145 -10.76 -24.11 12.20
N LEU A 146 -9.61 -24.44 12.77
CA LEU A 146 -8.35 -24.55 12.01
C LEU A 146 -8.37 -25.71 11.02
N GLU A 147 -9.01 -26.83 11.36
CA GLU A 147 -9.22 -27.95 10.44
C GLU A 147 -10.07 -27.53 9.21
N THR A 148 -11.13 -26.75 9.45
CA THR A 148 -11.96 -26.19 8.38
C THR A 148 -11.14 -25.27 7.48
N VAL A 149 -10.33 -24.39 8.06
CA VAL A 149 -9.43 -23.49 7.31
C VAL A 149 -8.41 -24.28 6.50
N HIS A 150 -7.77 -25.26 7.13
CA HIS A 150 -6.77 -26.11 6.46
C HIS A 150 -7.39 -26.95 5.33
N SER A 151 -8.62 -27.42 5.52
CA SER A 151 -9.34 -28.15 4.47
C SER A 151 -9.66 -27.26 3.25
N ALA A 152 -9.96 -25.97 3.49
CA ALA A 152 -10.23 -25.03 2.42
C ALA A 152 -8.95 -24.61 1.65
N PHE A 153 -7.83 -24.45 2.37
CA PHE A 153 -6.54 -24.04 1.83
C PHE A 153 -5.38 -24.80 2.50
N PRO A 154 -5.09 -26.03 2.06
CA PRO A 154 -4.13 -26.93 2.74
C PRO A 154 -2.70 -26.40 2.83
N ASP A 155 -2.26 -25.64 1.83
CA ASP A 155 -0.88 -25.15 1.70
C ASP A 155 -0.71 -23.69 2.15
N ASP A 156 -1.78 -23.08 2.66
CA ASP A 156 -1.80 -21.66 2.95
C ASP A 156 -1.32 -21.34 4.38
N GLN A 157 -0.80 -20.12 4.51
CA GLN A 157 -0.41 -19.58 5.81
C GLN A 157 -1.48 -18.61 6.31
N PRO A 158 -2.17 -18.89 7.42
CA PRO A 158 -3.02 -17.91 8.08
C PRO A 158 -2.17 -16.71 8.54
N VAL A 159 -2.57 -15.51 8.13
CA VAL A 159 -1.82 -14.27 8.42
C VAL A 159 -2.60 -13.28 9.27
N PHE A 160 -3.90 -13.44 9.33
CA PHE A 160 -4.77 -12.56 10.08
C PHE A 160 -6.00 -13.32 10.58
N LEU A 161 -6.35 -13.10 11.85
CA LEU A 161 -7.54 -13.65 12.48
C LEU A 161 -8.30 -12.51 13.15
N PHE A 162 -9.58 -12.44 12.87
CA PHE A 162 -10.51 -11.54 13.54
C PHE A 162 -11.69 -12.34 14.09
N THR A 163 -12.08 -12.01 15.31
CA THR A 163 -13.28 -12.54 15.96
C THR A 163 -14.17 -11.37 16.39
N PRO A 164 -15.48 -11.44 16.17
CA PRO A 164 -16.39 -10.47 16.75
C PRO A 164 -16.31 -10.46 18.27
N PRO A 165 -16.73 -9.40 18.94
CA PRO A 165 -16.98 -9.41 20.38
C PRO A 165 -18.06 -10.46 20.75
N PRO A 166 -17.97 -11.04 21.95
CA PRO A 166 -19.00 -11.97 22.40
C PRO A 166 -20.39 -11.34 22.40
N GLY A 167 -21.37 -12.02 21.82
CA GLY A 167 -22.75 -11.57 21.71
C GLY A 167 -23.06 -10.65 20.53
N GLU A 168 -22.06 -10.23 19.76
CA GLU A 168 -22.25 -9.52 18.50
C GLU A 168 -22.36 -10.51 17.34
N ASP A 169 -23.14 -10.14 16.32
CA ASP A 169 -23.26 -10.93 15.09
C ASP A 169 -21.94 -10.93 14.32
N GLY A 170 -21.58 -12.06 13.75
CA GLY A 170 -20.43 -12.17 12.88
C GLY A 170 -19.72 -13.52 12.92
N ALA A 171 -18.99 -13.79 11.86
CA ALA A 171 -18.18 -14.99 11.69
C ALA A 171 -16.75 -14.81 12.21
N ILE A 172 -16.07 -15.91 12.48
CA ILE A 172 -14.62 -15.92 12.55
C ILE A 172 -14.09 -15.63 11.14
N TYR A 173 -13.37 -14.54 11.00
CA TYR A 173 -12.75 -14.12 9.74
C TYR A 173 -11.27 -14.42 9.77
N LEU A 174 -10.81 -15.21 8.82
CA LEU A 174 -9.40 -15.47 8.61
C LEU A 174 -8.99 -14.94 7.24
N ARG A 175 -7.77 -14.43 7.20
CA ARG A 175 -7.09 -14.12 5.95
C ARG A 175 -5.88 -15.03 5.82
N THR A 176 -5.76 -15.67 4.66
CA THR A 176 -4.63 -16.52 4.33
C THR A 176 -3.80 -15.90 3.23
N ARG A 177 -2.57 -16.36 3.11
CA ARG A 177 -1.68 -16.02 2.01
C ARG A 177 -1.39 -17.27 1.20
N GLN A 178 -1.88 -17.29 -0.01
CA GLN A 178 -1.62 -18.36 -0.96
C GLN A 178 -0.28 -18.19 -1.70
N ALA A 179 0.27 -19.30 -2.18
CA ALA A 179 1.38 -19.30 -3.11
C ALA A 179 1.00 -18.48 -4.37
N GLY A 180 1.87 -17.55 -4.78
CA GLY A 180 1.61 -16.66 -5.92
C GLY A 180 0.90 -15.35 -5.60
N GLU A 181 0.32 -15.17 -4.42
CA GLU A 181 -0.21 -13.88 -4.01
C GLU A 181 0.91 -12.83 -3.80
N TRP A 182 0.76 -11.69 -4.45
CA TRP A 182 1.73 -10.60 -4.34
C TRP A 182 1.63 -9.86 -3.01
N HIS A 183 0.43 -9.82 -2.42
CA HIS A 183 0.23 -9.08 -1.18
C HIS A 183 0.89 -9.82 0.00
N PRO A 184 1.81 -9.18 0.77
CA PRO A 184 2.56 -9.85 1.84
C PRO A 184 1.68 -10.40 2.96
N ASN A 185 0.51 -9.79 3.20
CA ASN A 185 -0.43 -10.20 4.22
C ASN A 185 -1.57 -11.08 3.66
N GLY A 186 -1.41 -11.67 2.47
CA GLY A 186 -2.47 -12.40 1.81
C GLY A 186 -3.73 -11.59 1.53
N ARG A 187 -4.61 -12.11 0.72
CA ARG A 187 -5.92 -11.51 0.41
C ARG A 187 -7.01 -12.55 0.19
N SER A 188 -6.66 -13.83 0.32
CA SER A 188 -7.65 -14.90 0.37
C SER A 188 -8.35 -14.87 1.73
N GLU A 189 -9.65 -15.02 1.75
CA GLU A 189 -10.49 -14.79 2.90
C GLU A 189 -11.36 -16.02 3.17
N ILE A 190 -11.49 -16.38 4.45
CA ILE A 190 -12.30 -17.50 4.93
C ILE A 190 -13.18 -16.99 6.05
N TYR A 191 -14.45 -17.37 6.00
CA TYR A 191 -15.43 -17.11 7.04
C TYR A 191 -15.90 -18.43 7.61
N VAL A 192 -15.81 -18.58 8.93
CA VAL A 192 -16.16 -19.80 9.67
C VAL A 192 -17.13 -19.46 10.77
N ASP A 193 -18.18 -20.27 10.92
CA ASP A 193 -19.10 -20.19 12.04
C ASP A 193 -18.40 -20.55 13.35
N ALA A 194 -18.52 -19.69 14.36
CA ALA A 194 -17.81 -19.86 15.62
C ALA A 194 -18.35 -21.01 16.49
N THR A 195 -19.60 -21.42 16.26
CA THR A 195 -20.30 -22.43 17.07
C THR A 195 -20.14 -23.81 16.47
N SER A 196 -20.34 -23.93 15.15
CA SER A 196 -20.35 -25.21 14.45
C SER A 196 -19.03 -25.53 13.73
N ALA A 197 -18.09 -24.54 13.66
CA ALA A 197 -16.89 -24.58 12.84
C ALA A 197 -17.19 -24.81 11.33
N ALA A 198 -18.42 -24.58 10.88
CA ALA A 198 -18.80 -24.76 9.49
C ALA A 198 -18.18 -23.65 8.62
N LEU A 199 -17.74 -24.03 7.42
CA LEU A 199 -17.31 -23.08 6.40
C LEU A 199 -18.51 -22.29 5.86
N LEU A 200 -18.52 -20.97 6.03
CA LEU A 200 -19.60 -20.09 5.60
C LEU A 200 -19.33 -19.49 4.22
N ALA A 201 -18.12 -18.99 4.02
CA ALA A 201 -17.73 -18.40 2.76
C ALA A 201 -16.22 -18.46 2.56
N VAL A 202 -15.81 -18.50 1.28
CA VAL A 202 -14.41 -18.45 0.86
C VAL A 202 -14.27 -17.46 -0.29
N ARG A 203 -13.23 -16.64 -0.22
CA ARG A 203 -12.74 -15.88 -1.37
C ARG A 203 -11.32 -16.30 -1.67
N ASP A 204 -11.13 -17.00 -2.76
CA ASP A 204 -9.83 -17.36 -3.28
C ASP A 204 -9.30 -16.23 -4.18
N MET A 205 -8.19 -15.60 -3.77
CA MET A 205 -7.62 -14.49 -4.52
C MET A 205 -6.93 -14.95 -5.81
N ASN A 206 -6.48 -16.21 -5.92
CA ASN A 206 -5.87 -16.72 -7.13
C ASN A 206 -6.89 -16.91 -8.26
N THR A 207 -8.13 -17.20 -7.90
CA THR A 207 -9.24 -17.34 -8.85
C THR A 207 -10.11 -16.09 -8.97
N ALA A 208 -9.83 -15.07 -8.16
CA ALA A 208 -10.57 -13.81 -8.17
C ALA A 208 -10.44 -13.10 -9.52
N ASP A 209 -11.42 -12.26 -9.79
CA ASP A 209 -11.46 -11.37 -10.95
C ASP A 209 -10.15 -10.57 -11.15
N PRO A 210 -9.67 -10.43 -12.41
CA PRO A 210 -8.46 -9.69 -12.73
C PRO A 210 -8.41 -8.27 -12.20
N GLY A 211 -9.53 -7.55 -12.17
CA GLY A 211 -9.60 -6.18 -11.63
C GLY A 211 -9.35 -6.15 -10.13
N LEU A 212 -9.93 -7.09 -9.38
CA LEU A 212 -9.70 -7.23 -7.95
C LEU A 212 -8.24 -7.63 -7.65
N ARG A 213 -7.69 -8.56 -8.42
CA ARG A 213 -6.29 -8.96 -8.30
C ARG A 213 -5.35 -7.78 -8.56
N ALA A 214 -5.63 -6.99 -9.60
CA ALA A 214 -4.87 -5.79 -9.91
C ALA A 214 -4.98 -4.74 -8.79
N ALA A 215 -6.18 -4.49 -8.25
CA ALA A 215 -6.37 -3.57 -7.12
C ALA A 215 -5.57 -4.00 -5.88
N ASN A 216 -5.57 -5.30 -5.57
CA ASN A 216 -4.81 -5.85 -4.44
C ASN A 216 -3.29 -5.84 -4.66
N ALA A 217 -2.82 -5.73 -5.91
CA ALA A 217 -1.40 -5.57 -6.23
C ALA A 217 -0.89 -4.14 -6.00
N MET A 218 -1.76 -3.13 -5.87
CA MET A 218 -1.34 -1.72 -5.73
C MET A 218 -0.50 -1.48 -4.48
N PHE A 219 -0.90 -2.04 -3.35
CA PHE A 219 -0.12 -1.92 -2.11
C PHE A 219 1.27 -2.55 -2.20
N PRO A 220 1.46 -3.83 -2.58
CA PRO A 220 2.80 -4.40 -2.74
C PRO A 220 3.65 -3.67 -3.78
N LEU A 221 3.06 -3.16 -4.84
CA LEU A 221 3.76 -2.36 -5.85
C LEU A 221 4.24 -1.03 -5.26
N HIS A 222 3.38 -0.32 -4.54
CA HIS A 222 3.74 0.95 -3.89
C HIS A 222 4.76 0.75 -2.76
N ALA A 223 4.50 -0.21 -1.89
CA ALA A 223 5.37 -0.51 -0.74
C ALA A 223 6.64 -1.29 -1.11
N THR A 224 6.76 -1.72 -2.38
CA THR A 224 7.86 -2.58 -2.89
C THR A 224 8.07 -3.83 -2.03
N ARG A 225 6.96 -4.47 -1.63
CA ARG A 225 6.93 -5.65 -0.76
C ARG A 225 6.31 -6.86 -1.47
N GLY A 226 6.43 -8.04 -0.85
CA GLY A 226 5.87 -9.28 -1.40
C GLY A 226 6.43 -9.55 -2.78
N GLY A 227 5.57 -9.77 -3.78
CA GLY A 227 5.96 -10.03 -5.16
C GLY A 227 6.67 -8.86 -5.87
N ALA A 228 6.66 -7.66 -5.28
CA ALA A 228 7.26 -6.44 -5.86
C ALA A 228 8.58 -6.01 -5.21
N TRP A 229 9.19 -6.82 -4.35
CA TRP A 229 10.41 -6.48 -3.60
C TRP A 229 11.58 -6.02 -4.48
N TRP A 230 11.67 -6.52 -5.69
CA TRP A 230 12.72 -6.19 -6.67
C TRP A 230 12.64 -4.73 -7.16
N LEU A 231 11.54 -4.03 -6.93
CA LEU A 231 11.38 -2.60 -7.22
C LEU A 231 11.97 -1.70 -6.11
N ALA A 232 12.33 -2.24 -4.94
CA ALA A 232 12.80 -1.46 -3.81
C ALA A 232 14.01 -0.54 -4.14
N PRO A 233 15.05 -0.98 -4.86
CA PRO A 233 16.16 -0.09 -5.23
C PRO A 233 15.70 1.11 -6.05
N ILE A 234 14.78 0.90 -7.00
CA ILE A 234 14.22 1.97 -7.85
C ILE A 234 13.41 2.95 -7.00
N ALA A 235 12.58 2.46 -6.08
CA ALA A 235 11.79 3.28 -5.18
C ALA A 235 12.68 4.14 -4.26
N ILE A 236 13.74 3.55 -3.69
CA ILE A 236 14.70 4.27 -2.83
C ILE A 236 15.39 5.40 -3.59
N VAL A 237 15.94 5.09 -4.76
CA VAL A 237 16.63 6.10 -5.59
C VAL A 237 15.67 7.22 -6.01
N SER A 238 14.44 6.88 -6.39
CA SER A 238 13.42 7.84 -6.78
C SER A 238 12.94 8.70 -5.61
N GLY A 239 12.80 8.12 -4.43
CA GLY A 239 12.48 8.85 -3.20
C GLY A 239 13.56 9.86 -2.84
N ILE A 240 14.83 9.46 -2.90
CA ILE A 240 15.97 10.36 -2.67
C ILE A 240 15.98 11.50 -3.71
N ALA A 241 15.78 11.19 -5.00
CA ALA A 241 15.69 12.20 -6.05
C ALA A 241 14.55 13.18 -5.80
N GLY A 242 13.38 12.68 -5.39
CA GLY A 242 12.23 13.51 -5.00
C GLY A 242 12.53 14.46 -3.84
N LEU A 243 13.19 13.98 -2.79
CA LEU A 243 13.61 14.82 -1.66
C LEU A 243 14.60 15.90 -2.08
N ILE A 244 15.59 15.57 -2.92
CA ILE A 244 16.54 16.54 -3.46
C ILE A 244 15.81 17.61 -4.28
N MET A 245 14.84 17.21 -5.13
CA MET A 245 14.07 18.15 -5.94
C MET A 245 13.20 19.06 -5.06
N LEU A 246 12.55 18.52 -4.05
CA LEU A 246 11.75 19.29 -3.08
C LEU A 246 12.64 20.32 -2.36
N TRP A 247 13.78 19.89 -1.83
CA TRP A 247 14.73 20.76 -1.16
C TRP A 247 15.25 21.87 -2.08
N ALA A 248 15.68 21.52 -3.31
CA ALA A 248 16.16 22.50 -4.28
C ALA A 248 15.11 23.53 -4.68
N SER A 249 13.85 23.10 -4.80
CA SER A 249 12.71 23.99 -5.10
C SER A 249 12.41 24.92 -3.93
N ALA A 250 12.37 24.42 -2.70
CA ALA A 250 12.16 25.21 -1.51
C ALA A 250 13.28 26.25 -1.31
N PHE A 251 14.55 25.81 -1.45
CA PHE A 251 15.70 26.72 -1.36
C PHE A 251 15.67 27.81 -2.44
N GLY A 252 15.36 27.43 -3.68
CA GLY A 252 15.24 28.37 -4.80
C GLY A 252 14.10 29.37 -4.62
N PHE A 253 13.02 28.97 -3.95
CA PHE A 253 11.91 29.86 -3.60
C PHE A 253 12.29 30.82 -2.47
N LEU A 254 12.82 30.32 -1.37
CA LEU A 254 13.18 31.12 -0.19
C LEU A 254 14.32 32.10 -0.46
N SER A 255 15.26 31.75 -1.36
CA SER A 255 16.37 32.65 -1.74
C SER A 255 15.91 33.93 -2.46
N ARG A 256 14.65 33.98 -2.95
CA ARG A 256 14.10 35.23 -3.50
C ARG A 256 13.88 36.32 -2.46
N TYR A 257 13.64 35.93 -1.24
CA TYR A 257 13.33 36.86 -0.13
C TYR A 257 14.58 37.28 0.67
N ARG A 258 15.73 36.65 0.37
CA ARG A 258 17.03 37.03 0.94
C ARG A 258 17.79 37.99 -0.01
N LYS A 259 17.16 39.09 -0.41
CA LYS A 259 17.92 40.22 -0.96
C LYS A 259 18.43 41.06 0.22
N PRO A 260 19.73 41.43 0.20
CA PRO A 260 20.27 42.39 1.14
C PRO A 260 19.58 43.75 1.00
#